data_a7a0e9caf5d52b160ca42aca0c5302ba
#
_entry.id   a7a0e9caf5d52b160ca42aca0c5302ba
#
_cell.length_a   1.000
_cell.length_b   1.000
_cell.length_c   1.000
_cell.angle_alpha   90.00
_cell.angle_beta   90.00
_cell.angle_gamma   90.00
#
_symmetry.space_group_name_H-M   'P 1'
#
loop_
_entity.id
_entity.type
_entity.pdbx_description
1 polymer ?
#
loop_
_entity_poly.entity_id
_entity_poly.type
_entity_poly.pdbx_seq_one_letter_code
_entity_poly.pdbx_strand_id
1 'polypeptide(L)'
;MRLQQLIYFEKIIEKGSINEAAKSLYLTQPSLSNALKELENEMKVQLLVRNKQGIIPTAEGREFLIYVRQILDQVNLLEEKFKNEPVSYTHLRAHETPEHL
;
A
#
# COMPACT_ATOMS: atom_id res chain seq x y z
N MET A 1 10.88 5.90 1.18
CA MET A 1 9.60 5.32 0.75
C MET A 1 9.08 4.41 1.85
N ARG A 2 7.80 4.57 2.17
CA ARG A 2 7.20 3.77 3.24
C ARG A 2 6.11 2.90 2.64
N LEU A 3 5.92 1.72 3.21
CA LEU A 3 4.88 0.80 2.77
C LEU A 3 3.52 1.46 2.74
N GLN A 4 3.26 2.30 3.73
CA GLN A 4 2.01 3.03 3.84
C GLN A 4 1.74 3.87 2.59
N GLN A 5 2.79 4.50 2.03
CA GLN A 5 2.64 5.30 0.82
C GLN A 5 2.24 4.44 -0.37
N LEU A 6 2.71 3.21 -0.42
CA LEU A 6 2.35 2.29 -1.49
C LEU A 6 0.88 1.89 -1.39
N ILE A 7 0.41 1.66 -0.18
CA ILE A 7 -1.00 1.36 0.06
C ILE A 7 -1.86 2.54 -0.38
N TYR A 8 -1.44 3.75 -0.03
CA TYR A 8 -2.16 4.95 -0.39
C TYR A 8 -2.23 5.12 -1.90
N PHE A 9 -1.10 4.90 -2.57
CA PHE A 9 -1.02 5.04 -4.02
C PHE A 9 -1.99 4.09 -4.71
N GLU A 10 -1.98 2.83 -4.30
CA GLU A 10 -2.88 1.84 -4.88
C GLU A 10 -4.34 2.22 -4.64
N LYS A 11 -4.66 2.69 -3.45
CA LYS A 11 -6.05 3.05 -3.12
C LYS A 11 -6.53 4.24 -3.97
N ILE A 12 -5.67 5.23 -4.21
CA ILE A 12 -6.04 6.37 -5.02
C ILE A 12 -6.38 5.91 -6.45
N ILE A 13 -5.58 5.01 -7.00
CA ILE A 13 -5.83 4.51 -8.34
C ILE A 13 -7.12 3.69 -8.37
N GLU A 14 -7.32 2.87 -7.36
CA GLU A 14 -8.52 2.04 -7.27
C GLU A 14 -9.78 2.90 -7.24
N LYS A 15 -9.77 3.98 -6.46
CA LYS A 15 -10.93 4.84 -6.32
C LYS A 15 -11.04 5.87 -7.43
N GLY A 16 -9.94 6.20 -8.09
CA GLY A 16 -9.93 7.25 -9.09
C GLY A 16 -10.15 8.64 -8.52
N SER A 17 -9.99 8.80 -7.22
CA SER A 17 -10.29 10.04 -6.53
C SER A 17 -9.54 10.10 -5.22
N ILE A 18 -8.86 11.23 -4.97
CA ILE A 18 -8.15 11.41 -3.70
C ILE A 18 -9.14 11.50 -2.54
N ASN A 19 -10.27 12.18 -2.76
CA ASN A 19 -11.28 12.29 -1.71
C ASN A 19 -11.84 10.93 -1.31
N GLU A 20 -12.19 10.11 -2.28
CA GLU A 20 -12.76 8.80 -1.98
C GLU A 20 -11.72 7.88 -1.35
N ALA A 21 -10.49 7.96 -1.82
CA ALA A 21 -9.41 7.16 -1.23
C ALA A 21 -9.17 7.58 0.22
N ALA A 22 -9.16 8.90 0.49
CA ALA A 22 -8.95 9.38 1.84
C ALA A 22 -10.04 8.88 2.78
N LYS A 23 -11.30 8.93 2.34
CA LYS A 23 -12.41 8.41 3.15
C LYS A 23 -12.22 6.94 3.45
N SER A 24 -11.85 6.18 2.43
CA SER A 24 -11.64 4.74 2.57
C SER A 24 -10.51 4.41 3.54
N LEU A 25 -9.52 5.29 3.63
CA LEU A 25 -8.33 5.08 4.47
C LEU A 25 -8.45 5.77 5.83
N TYR A 26 -9.57 6.44 6.08
CA TYR A 26 -9.79 7.19 7.33
C TYR A 26 -8.74 8.29 7.50
N LEU A 27 -8.44 8.97 6.40
CA LEU A 27 -7.47 10.07 6.37
C LEU A 27 -8.14 11.32 5.86
N THR A 28 -7.51 12.47 6.17
CA THR A 28 -7.93 13.72 5.53
C THR A 28 -7.32 13.77 4.14
N GLN A 29 -7.98 14.50 3.24
CA GLN A 29 -7.45 14.66 1.89
C GLN A 29 -6.06 15.29 1.87
N PRO A 30 -5.79 16.36 2.65
CA PRO A 30 -4.43 16.94 2.65
C PRO A 30 -3.37 15.96 3.12
N SER A 31 -3.68 15.12 4.11
CA SER A 31 -2.72 14.13 4.58
C SER A 31 -2.37 13.15 3.48
N LEU A 32 -3.39 12.67 2.77
CA LEU A 32 -3.17 11.73 1.68
C LEU A 32 -2.40 12.37 0.53
N SER A 33 -2.79 13.59 0.15
CA SER A 33 -2.11 14.32 -0.92
C SER A 33 -0.64 14.54 -0.58
N ASN A 34 -0.35 14.92 0.66
CA ASN A 34 1.02 15.16 1.08
C ASN A 34 1.86 13.89 1.03
N ALA A 35 1.29 12.78 1.46
CA ALA A 35 2.01 11.51 1.42
C ALA A 35 2.39 11.12 0.00
N LEU A 36 1.48 11.37 -0.95
CA LEU A 36 1.77 11.07 -2.34
C LEU A 36 2.79 12.01 -2.94
N LYS A 37 2.74 13.30 -2.57
CA LYS A 37 3.75 14.25 -3.03
C LYS A 37 5.13 13.88 -2.51
N GLU A 38 5.21 13.45 -1.26
CA GLU A 38 6.49 13.01 -0.70
C GLU A 38 7.03 11.82 -1.49
N LEU A 39 6.16 10.89 -1.82
CA LEU A 39 6.55 9.71 -2.60
C LEU A 39 7.06 10.12 -3.98
N GLU A 40 6.32 10.99 -4.66
CA GLU A 40 6.73 11.44 -5.99
C GLU A 40 8.04 12.20 -5.93
N ASN A 41 8.22 13.04 -4.91
CA ASN A 41 9.46 13.78 -4.76
C ASN A 41 10.65 12.86 -4.50
N GLU A 42 10.45 11.86 -3.69
CA GLU A 42 11.51 10.90 -3.38
C GLU A 42 11.91 10.10 -4.62
N MET A 43 10.90 9.64 -5.37
CA MET A 43 11.14 8.84 -6.57
C MET A 43 11.53 9.72 -7.75
N LYS A 44 11.34 11.03 -7.64
CA LYS A 44 11.66 12.00 -8.68
C LYS A 44 10.90 11.71 -9.96
N VAL A 45 9.64 11.35 -9.81
CA VAL A 45 8.79 11.03 -10.95
C VAL A 45 7.35 11.36 -10.57
N GLN A 46 6.59 11.80 -11.57
CA GLN A 46 5.17 12.04 -11.37
C GLN A 46 4.43 10.74 -11.61
N LEU A 47 3.67 10.30 -10.63
CA LEU A 47 2.99 9.02 -10.68
C LEU A 47 1.50 9.16 -11.00
N LEU A 48 0.91 10.31 -10.69
CA LEU A 48 -0.51 10.55 -10.84
C LEU A 48 -0.74 11.88 -11.55
N VAL A 49 -1.82 11.94 -12.34
CA VAL A 49 -2.26 13.19 -12.96
C VAL A 49 -3.76 13.29 -12.83
N ARG A 50 -4.28 14.53 -12.85
CA ARG A 50 -5.71 14.77 -12.86
C ARG A 50 -6.20 14.89 -14.29
N ASN A 51 -7.40 14.37 -14.54
CA ASN A 51 -8.08 14.64 -15.78
C ASN A 51 -9.55 14.91 -15.45
N LYS A 52 -10.39 15.02 -16.45
CA LYS A 52 -11.80 15.38 -16.24
C LYS A 52 -12.56 14.34 -15.44
N GLN A 53 -12.09 13.12 -15.46
CA GLN A 53 -12.78 12.02 -14.79
C GLN A 53 -12.19 11.71 -13.42
N GLY A 54 -11.13 12.39 -13.01
CA GLY A 54 -10.55 12.20 -11.71
C GLY A 54 -9.03 12.06 -11.78
N ILE A 55 -8.50 11.16 -10.98
CA ILE A 55 -7.06 10.93 -10.89
C ILE A 55 -6.74 9.63 -11.64
N ILE A 56 -5.73 9.68 -12.49
CA ILE A 56 -5.26 8.48 -13.19
C ILE A 56 -3.74 8.40 -13.07
N PRO A 57 -3.16 7.21 -13.22
CA PRO A 57 -1.70 7.08 -13.18
C PRO A 57 -1.08 7.60 -14.48
N THR A 58 0.12 8.15 -14.36
CA THR A 58 0.96 8.43 -15.55
C THR A 58 1.47 7.10 -16.09
N ALA A 59 2.21 7.15 -17.21
CA ALA A 59 2.87 5.94 -17.72
C ALA A 59 3.80 5.35 -16.66
N GLU A 60 4.57 6.22 -16.00
CA GLU A 60 5.45 5.78 -14.92
C GLU A 60 4.64 5.25 -13.74
N GLY A 61 3.50 5.87 -13.46
CA GLY A 61 2.62 5.41 -12.39
C GLY A 61 2.07 4.02 -12.65
N ARG A 62 1.74 3.71 -13.91
CA ARG A 62 1.25 2.37 -14.24
C ARG A 62 2.34 1.32 -14.03
N GLU A 63 3.56 1.65 -14.41
CA GLU A 63 4.69 0.76 -14.18
C GLU A 63 4.95 0.59 -12.69
N PHE A 64 4.95 1.70 -11.97
CA PHE A 64 5.14 1.70 -10.53
C PHE A 64 4.09 0.83 -9.84
N LEU A 65 2.86 0.89 -10.32
CA LEU A 65 1.74 0.13 -9.74
C LEU A 65 1.98 -1.37 -9.84
N ILE A 66 2.60 -1.83 -10.91
CA ILE A 66 2.90 -3.26 -11.07
C ILE A 66 3.77 -3.73 -9.91
N TYR A 67 4.81 -2.96 -9.60
CA TYR A 67 5.71 -3.30 -8.49
C TYR A 67 5.01 -3.17 -7.14
N VAL A 68 4.20 -2.11 -6.98
CA VAL A 68 3.46 -1.90 -5.74
C VAL A 68 2.57 -3.11 -5.44
N ARG A 69 1.86 -3.61 -6.45
CA ARG A 69 0.98 -4.76 -6.26
C ARG A 69 1.74 -6.00 -5.86
N GLN A 70 2.92 -6.21 -6.45
CA GLN A 70 3.75 -7.34 -6.08
C GLN A 70 4.21 -7.25 -4.63
N ILE A 71 4.63 -6.05 -4.22
CA ILE A 71 5.09 -5.83 -2.85
C ILE A 71 3.94 -6.06 -1.87
N LEU A 72 2.76 -5.49 -2.16
CA LEU A 72 1.62 -5.61 -1.25
C LEU A 72 1.10 -7.04 -1.20
N ASP A 73 1.16 -7.77 -2.30
CA ASP A 73 0.80 -9.19 -2.29
C ASP A 73 1.74 -9.98 -1.37
N GLN A 74 3.03 -9.68 -1.42
CA GLN A 74 3.99 -10.35 -0.53
C GLN A 74 3.73 -10.00 0.93
N VAL A 75 3.39 -8.75 1.21
CA VAL A 75 3.06 -8.34 2.57
C VAL A 75 1.84 -9.12 3.06
N ASN A 76 0.82 -9.26 2.22
CA ASN A 76 -0.39 -9.99 2.59
C ASN A 76 -0.09 -11.45 2.86
N LEU A 77 0.74 -12.06 2.02
CA LEU A 77 1.13 -13.46 2.23
C LEU A 77 1.88 -13.64 3.53
N LEU A 78 2.79 -12.71 3.81
CA LEU A 78 3.55 -12.74 5.04
C LEU A 78 2.62 -12.65 6.25
N GLU A 79 1.68 -11.73 6.19
CA GLU A 79 0.75 -11.53 7.30
C GLU A 79 -0.16 -12.73 7.49
N GLU A 80 -0.65 -13.31 6.39
CA GLU A 80 -1.47 -14.50 6.49
C GLU A 80 -0.73 -15.64 7.14
N LYS A 81 0.52 -15.81 6.78
CA LYS A 81 1.30 -16.92 7.31
C LYS A 81 1.59 -16.78 8.80
N PHE A 82 1.85 -15.57 9.25
CA PHE A 82 2.35 -15.38 10.61
C PHE A 82 1.36 -14.76 11.57
N LYS A 83 0.43 -13.95 11.07
CA LYS A 83 -0.56 -13.34 11.95
C LYS A 83 -1.81 -14.16 12.11
N ASN A 84 -2.23 -14.77 11.02
CA ASN A 84 -3.47 -15.52 11.01
C ASN A 84 -3.24 -16.99 11.18
N GLU A 85 -2.03 -17.36 11.49
CA GLU A 85 -1.67 -18.71 11.69
C GLU A 85 -2.43 -19.21 12.89
N PRO A 86 -3.08 -20.28 12.84
CA PRO A 86 -3.82 -20.75 13.97
C PRO A 86 -2.88 -20.95 15.07
N VAL A 87 -3.33 -20.71 16.10
CA VAL A 87 -2.62 -20.77 17.10
C VAL A 87 -1.91 -21.80 17.33
N SER A 88 -1.73 -22.29 16.46
CA SER A 88 -0.86 -23.18 16.55
C SER A 88 0.14 -22.76 17.44
N TYR A 89 0.20 -21.91 17.86
CA TYR A 89 1.05 -21.50 18.57
C TYR A 89 0.80 -21.59 19.85
N THR A 90 -0.09 -21.91 20.03
CA THR A 90 -0.31 -21.93 21.18
C THR A 90 0.37 -23.04 21.56
N HIS A 91 0.89 -23.45 21.22
CA HIS A 91 1.61 -24.41 21.42
C HIS A 91 2.87 -24.28 21.03
N LEU A 92 3.31 -23.85 20.74
CA LEU A 92 4.31 -23.54 20.32
C LEU A 92 4.94 -23.10 20.58
N ARG A 93 5.23 -22.87 20.76
CA ARG A 93 5.89 -22.41 20.71
C ARG A 93 6.21 -22.39 20.78
N ALA A 94 6.30 -22.71 20.90
CA ALA A 94 6.55 -22.71 20.54
C ALA A 94 6.97 -22.76 20.30
N HIS A 95 7.21 -22.81 20.39
CA HIS A 95 7.54 -22.94 19.71
C HIS A 95 7.88 -22.85 19.47
N GLU A 96 8.12 -23.21 19.55
CA GLU A 96 8.39 -23.26 18.94
C GLU A 96 8.85 -22.95 18.57
N THR A 97 9.20 -22.98 18.71
CA THR A 97 9.68 -22.76 18.05
C THR A 97 10.11 -22.57 17.53
N PRO A 98 10.41 -22.73 17.46
CA PRO A 98 10.88 -22.54 16.78
C PRO A 98 11.15 -22.32 16.04
N GLU A 99 11.20 -22.53 15.77
CA GLU A 99 11.35 -22.27 15.05
C GLU A 99 11.18 -21.53 14.64
N HIS A 100 11.23 -21.10 14.99
CA HIS A 100 11.07 -20.28 14.74
C HIS A 100 11.44 -19.44 14.71
N LEU A 101 11.93 -19.03 14.86
CA LEU A 101 12.35 -18.18 14.88
C LEU A 101 12.50 -17.82 14.69
#